data_79e9ecb4119e5e93f9c25b6dc9d488b9
#
_entry.id   79e9ecb4119e5e93f9c25b6dc9d488b9
#
_cell.length_a   1.000
_cell.length_b   1.000
_cell.length_c   1.000
_cell.angle_alpha   90.00
_cell.angle_beta   90.00
_cell.angle_gamma   90.00
#
_symmetry.space_group_name_H-M   'P 1'
#
loop_
_entity.id
_entity.type
_entity.pdbx_description
1 polymer ?
#
loop_
_entity_poly.entity_id
_entity_poly.type
_entity_poly.pdbx_seq_one_letter_code
_entity_poly.pdbx_strand_id
1 'polypeptide(L)'
;MVLPKTMRLKGHRCFDHLYRDGTRYHEPSILLRVVKAENKLYKFTKQRIDSKACRCAIAISSKVSKKAVVRNRLRRIIHQHLRARLSQASEHSNKWALFSLKPQASSREPLLLLEECDRLLLKAGLLQ
;
A
#
# COMPACT_ATOMS: atom_id res chain seq x y z
N MET A 1 -2.30 -0.18 -14.74
CA MET A 1 -3.55 0.22 -14.08
C MET A 1 -3.30 0.76 -12.70
N VAL A 2 -3.99 1.83 -12.36
CA VAL A 2 -3.88 2.45 -11.04
C VAL A 2 -5.01 1.94 -10.15
N LEU A 3 -4.82 2.03 -8.84
CA LEU A 3 -5.89 1.73 -7.90
C LEU A 3 -7.07 2.68 -8.08
N PRO A 4 -8.33 2.22 -7.86
CA PRO A 4 -9.48 3.11 -7.88
C PRO A 4 -9.34 4.23 -6.86
N LYS A 5 -10.01 5.35 -7.11
CA LYS A 5 -9.94 6.51 -6.20
C LYS A 5 -10.30 6.16 -4.76
N THR A 6 -11.25 5.24 -4.58
CA THR A 6 -11.68 4.80 -3.25
C THR A 6 -10.61 4.00 -2.51
N MET A 7 -9.63 3.45 -3.24
CA MET A 7 -8.55 2.65 -2.66
C MET A 7 -7.22 3.37 -2.61
N ARG A 8 -7.14 4.59 -3.18
CA ARG A 8 -5.88 5.35 -3.19
C ARG A 8 -5.76 6.22 -1.95
N LEU A 9 -4.59 6.16 -1.31
CA LEU A 9 -4.26 7.03 -0.20
C LEU A 9 -3.55 8.27 -0.74
N LYS A 10 -4.03 9.45 -0.36
CA LYS A 10 -3.48 10.73 -0.79
C LYS A 10 -3.33 11.68 0.39
N GLY A 11 -2.42 12.61 0.24
CA GLY A 11 -2.19 13.66 1.23
C GLY A 11 -1.07 13.33 2.18
N HIS A 12 -0.11 14.26 2.33
CA HIS A 12 1.07 14.02 3.15
C HIS A 12 0.75 13.85 4.64
N ARG A 13 -0.38 14.38 5.11
CA ARG A 13 -0.79 14.17 6.52
C ARG A 13 -1.14 12.72 6.79
N CYS A 14 -1.73 12.03 5.81
CA CYS A 14 -2.00 10.60 5.92
C CYS A 14 -0.69 9.81 5.95
N PHE A 15 0.26 10.19 5.10
CA PHE A 15 1.57 9.55 5.08
C PHE A 15 2.34 9.80 6.37
N ASP A 16 2.30 11.03 6.89
CA ASP A 16 2.95 11.36 8.17
C ASP A 16 2.38 10.52 9.30
N HIS A 17 1.07 10.33 9.32
CA HIS A 17 0.41 9.49 10.32
C HIS A 17 0.87 8.04 10.22
N LEU A 18 0.99 7.51 9.00
CA LEU A 18 1.51 6.17 8.76
C LEU A 18 2.96 6.01 9.23
N TYR A 19 3.81 6.99 8.94
CA TYR A 19 5.22 6.93 9.34
C TYR A 19 5.38 7.04 10.86
N ARG A 20 4.55 7.83 11.52
CA ARG A 20 4.64 8.07 12.96
C ARG A 20 3.99 6.96 13.78
N ASP A 21 2.78 6.55 13.42
CA ASP A 21 1.96 5.67 14.24
C ASP A 21 1.68 4.30 13.61
N GLY A 22 2.10 4.07 12.38
CA GLY A 22 1.83 2.82 11.67
C GLY A 22 2.56 1.63 12.25
N THR A 23 1.85 0.51 12.33
CA THR A 23 2.46 -0.77 12.66
C THR A 23 3.23 -1.28 11.45
N ARG A 24 4.46 -1.72 11.66
CA ARG A 24 5.34 -2.15 10.59
C ARG A 24 5.40 -3.66 10.47
N TYR A 25 5.29 -4.13 9.24
CA TYR A 25 5.41 -5.55 8.90
C TYR A 25 6.48 -5.68 7.82
N HIS A 26 7.44 -6.58 8.01
CA HIS A 26 8.62 -6.69 7.15
C HIS A 26 8.62 -7.97 6.32
N GLU A 27 9.03 -7.82 5.05
CA GLU A 27 9.41 -8.91 4.15
C GLU A 27 10.73 -8.52 3.50
N PRO A 28 11.45 -9.46 2.85
CA PRO A 28 12.78 -9.13 2.29
C PRO A 28 12.79 -7.97 1.31
N SER A 29 11.75 -7.79 0.52
CA SER A 29 11.70 -6.75 -0.53
C SER A 29 10.69 -5.64 -0.26
N ILE A 30 9.82 -5.79 0.73
CA ILE A 30 8.73 -4.86 0.98
C ILE A 30 8.54 -4.62 2.49
N LEU A 31 8.30 -3.38 2.84
CA LEU A 31 7.90 -2.99 4.19
C LEU A 31 6.48 -2.46 4.12
N LEU A 32 5.58 -3.00 4.92
CA LEU A 32 4.20 -2.54 5.01
C LEU A 32 3.99 -1.78 6.30
N ARG A 33 3.42 -0.57 6.21
CA ARG A 33 2.94 0.19 7.36
C ARG A 33 1.43 0.25 7.30
N VAL A 34 0.77 -0.05 8.42
CA VAL A 34 -0.68 -0.04 8.51
C VAL A 34 -1.11 0.76 9.72
N VAL A 35 -2.12 1.60 9.55
CA VAL A 35 -2.69 2.39 10.63
C VAL A 35 -4.19 2.48 10.44
N LYS A 36 -4.92 2.66 11.53
CA LYS A 36 -6.35 2.93 11.47
C LYS A 36 -6.56 4.33 10.92
N ALA A 37 -7.46 4.47 9.96
CA ALA A 37 -7.76 5.77 9.36
C ALA A 37 -8.33 6.74 10.39
N GLU A 38 -7.87 7.99 10.33
CA GLU A 38 -8.39 9.05 11.20
C GLU A 38 -9.31 9.98 10.42
N ASN A 39 -10.54 10.11 10.90
CA ASN A 39 -11.57 10.92 10.24
C ASN A 39 -11.16 12.39 10.09
N LYS A 40 -10.44 12.94 11.08
CA LYS A 40 -10.00 14.34 11.00
C LYS A 40 -9.12 14.62 9.81
N LEU A 41 -8.34 13.63 9.34
CA LEU A 41 -7.42 13.81 8.23
C LEU A 41 -8.12 13.83 6.87
N TYR A 42 -9.31 13.26 6.79
CA TYR A 42 -10.10 13.29 5.55
C TYR A 42 -10.47 14.72 5.14
N LYS A 43 -10.66 15.62 6.11
CA LYS A 43 -10.95 17.01 5.82
C LYS A 43 -9.84 17.69 5.02
N PHE A 44 -8.59 17.29 5.25
CA PHE A 44 -7.44 17.85 4.57
C PHE A 44 -7.16 17.20 3.23
N THR A 45 -7.57 15.95 3.07
CA THR A 45 -7.30 15.19 1.84
C THR A 45 -8.47 15.21 0.87
N LYS A 46 -9.62 15.72 1.28
CA LYS A 46 -10.88 15.74 0.52
C LYS A 46 -11.33 14.34 0.10
N GLN A 47 -10.91 13.33 0.84
CA GLN A 47 -11.33 11.95 0.58
C GLN A 47 -12.58 11.62 1.40
N ARG A 48 -13.45 10.81 0.82
CA ARG A 48 -14.68 10.42 1.51
C ARG A 48 -14.41 9.36 2.57
N ILE A 49 -15.04 9.53 3.73
CA ILE A 49 -14.90 8.63 4.87
C ILE A 49 -15.74 7.36 4.70
N ASP A 50 -16.77 7.43 3.88
CA ASP A 50 -17.75 6.36 3.69
C ASP A 50 -17.23 5.15 2.90
N SER A 51 -16.02 5.24 2.36
CA SER A 51 -15.41 4.13 1.66
C SER A 51 -15.01 3.04 2.65
N LYS A 52 -15.53 1.83 2.47
CA LYS A 52 -15.16 0.68 3.28
C LYS A 52 -13.88 0.02 2.80
N ALA A 53 -13.34 0.44 1.68
CA ALA A 53 -12.12 -0.12 1.14
C ALA A 53 -10.89 0.34 1.91
N CYS A 54 -9.93 -0.56 2.10
CA CYS A 54 -8.63 -0.20 2.63
C CYS A 54 -7.93 0.72 1.62
N ARG A 55 -7.43 1.86 2.08
CA ARG A 55 -6.72 2.79 1.20
C ARG A 55 -5.25 2.48 1.22
N CYS A 56 -4.65 2.42 0.05
CA CYS A 56 -3.27 1.98 -0.12
C CYS A 56 -2.45 3.00 -0.90
N ALA A 57 -1.15 3.00 -0.63
CA ALA A 57 -0.16 3.71 -1.43
C ALA A 57 1.08 2.84 -1.56
N ILE A 58 1.82 3.04 -2.63
CA ILE A 58 3.06 2.32 -2.88
C ILE A 58 4.17 3.34 -3.08
N ALA A 59 5.22 3.22 -2.27
CA ALA A 59 6.40 4.08 -2.34
C ALA A 59 7.56 3.31 -2.97
N ILE A 60 8.06 3.80 -4.09
CA ILE A 60 9.20 3.21 -4.78
C ILE A 60 10.21 4.34 -5.03
N SER A 61 11.30 4.33 -4.27
CA SER A 61 12.32 5.36 -4.38
C SER A 61 13.34 5.03 -5.48
N SER A 62 14.18 6.00 -5.79
CA SER A 62 15.28 5.81 -6.72
C SER A 62 16.30 4.78 -6.23
N LYS A 63 16.30 4.45 -4.94
CA LYS A 63 17.15 3.39 -4.38
C LYS A 63 16.75 2.01 -4.87
N VAL A 64 15.48 1.83 -5.23
CA VAL A 64 15.00 0.58 -5.83
C VAL A 64 15.48 0.47 -7.28
N SER A 65 15.28 1.53 -8.05
CA SER A 65 15.78 1.65 -9.42
C SER A 65 15.79 3.11 -9.82
N LYS A 66 16.85 3.53 -10.48
CA LYS A 66 16.96 4.89 -11.04
C LYS A 66 16.09 5.06 -12.27
N LYS A 67 15.71 3.96 -12.92
CA LYS A 67 14.90 4.00 -14.14
C LYS A 67 13.41 4.11 -13.79
N ALA A 68 12.79 5.19 -14.25
CA ALA A 68 11.36 5.42 -14.02
C ALA A 68 10.49 4.31 -14.63
N VAL A 69 10.91 3.76 -15.76
CA VAL A 69 10.21 2.66 -16.42
C VAL A 69 10.12 1.44 -15.51
N VAL A 70 11.20 1.11 -14.81
CA VAL A 70 11.24 -0.03 -13.88
C VAL A 70 10.33 0.25 -12.69
N ARG A 71 10.44 1.45 -12.09
CA ARG A 71 9.58 1.82 -10.96
C ARG A 71 8.10 1.78 -11.33
N ASN A 72 7.75 2.28 -12.51
CA ASN A 72 6.36 2.29 -12.98
C ASN A 72 5.83 0.88 -13.23
N ARG A 73 6.67 -0.02 -13.75
CA ARG A 73 6.29 -1.42 -13.97
C ARG A 73 6.01 -2.12 -12.65
N LEU A 74 6.88 -1.94 -11.66
CA LEU A 74 6.69 -2.52 -10.32
C LEU A 74 5.42 -2.00 -9.67
N ARG A 75 5.18 -0.68 -9.76
CA ARG A 75 3.98 -0.06 -9.21
C ARG A 75 2.72 -0.63 -9.84
N ARG A 76 2.72 -0.80 -11.16
CA ARG A 76 1.57 -1.33 -11.89
C ARG A 76 1.26 -2.76 -11.48
N ILE A 77 2.27 -3.61 -11.38
CA ILE A 77 2.11 -5.01 -10.98
C ILE A 77 1.51 -5.10 -9.58
N ILE A 78 2.04 -4.34 -8.64
CA ILE A 78 1.59 -4.37 -7.25
C ILE A 78 0.19 -3.77 -7.11
N HIS A 79 -0.09 -2.64 -7.78
CA HIS A 79 -1.41 -2.02 -7.78
C HIS A 79 -2.49 -2.99 -8.27
N GLN A 80 -2.23 -3.67 -9.36
CA GLN A 80 -3.17 -4.63 -9.94
C GLN A 80 -3.45 -5.77 -8.96
N HIS A 81 -2.41 -6.27 -8.33
CA HIS A 81 -2.54 -7.34 -7.34
C HIS A 81 -3.33 -6.90 -6.11
N LEU A 82 -3.01 -5.73 -5.57
CA LEU A 82 -3.71 -5.19 -4.40
C LEU A 82 -5.17 -4.91 -4.70
N ARG A 83 -5.46 -4.41 -5.90
CA ARG A 83 -6.85 -4.17 -6.31
C ARG A 83 -7.65 -5.47 -6.28
N ALA A 84 -7.07 -6.56 -6.81
CA ALA A 84 -7.75 -7.85 -6.84
C ALA A 84 -7.95 -8.41 -5.42
N ARG A 85 -6.95 -8.26 -4.55
CA ARG A 85 -7.01 -8.81 -3.20
C ARG A 85 -7.89 -8.00 -2.26
N LEU A 86 -7.72 -6.68 -2.25
CA LEU A 86 -8.40 -5.83 -1.28
C LEU A 86 -9.84 -5.48 -1.66
N SER A 87 -10.19 -5.54 -2.95
CA SER A 87 -11.56 -5.27 -3.38
C SER A 87 -12.55 -6.31 -2.87
N GLN A 88 -12.06 -7.51 -2.54
CA GLN A 88 -12.88 -8.59 -2.01
C GLN A 88 -12.96 -8.58 -0.48
N ALA A 89 -12.12 -7.77 0.16
CA ALA A 89 -12.02 -7.72 1.61
C ALA A 89 -12.94 -6.64 2.17
N SER A 90 -14.25 -6.90 2.18
CA SER A 90 -15.25 -5.92 2.62
C SER A 90 -15.19 -5.60 4.10
N GLU A 91 -14.46 -6.38 4.89
CA GLU A 91 -14.45 -6.26 6.35
C GLU A 91 -13.34 -5.37 6.90
N HIS A 92 -12.45 -4.85 6.05
CA HIS A 92 -11.26 -4.11 6.50
C HIS A 92 -11.38 -2.62 6.22
N SER A 93 -12.54 -2.08 6.56
CA SER A 93 -12.80 -0.66 6.45
C SER A 93 -11.91 0.15 7.39
N ASN A 94 -11.60 1.38 6.99
CA ASN A 94 -10.92 2.38 7.82
C ASN A 94 -9.46 2.06 8.15
N LYS A 95 -8.76 1.33 7.29
CA LYS A 95 -7.32 1.15 7.45
C LYS A 95 -6.57 1.78 6.28
N TRP A 96 -5.43 2.37 6.59
CA TRP A 96 -4.51 2.91 5.60
C TRP A 96 -3.27 2.04 5.57
N ALA A 97 -2.80 1.70 4.37
CA ALA A 97 -1.64 0.85 4.18
C ALA A 97 -0.63 1.52 3.24
N LEU A 98 0.63 1.50 3.62
CA LEU A 98 1.71 2.02 2.80
C LEU A 98 2.72 0.91 2.55
N PHE A 99 2.87 0.52 1.30
CA PHE A 99 3.86 -0.47 0.86
C PHE A 99 5.09 0.29 0.38
N SER A 100 6.21 0.12 1.09
CA SER A 100 7.48 0.72 0.71
C SER A 100 8.40 -0.37 0.19
N LEU A 101 8.84 -0.25 -1.06
CA LEU A 101 9.72 -1.25 -1.65
C LEU A 101 11.15 -1.00 -1.21
N LYS A 102 11.84 -2.11 -0.88
CA LYS A 102 13.26 -2.10 -0.54
C LYS A 102 14.09 -2.26 -1.81
N PRO A 103 15.39 -1.91 -1.78
CA PRO A 103 16.22 -2.02 -2.99
C PRO A 103 16.21 -3.40 -3.66
N GLN A 104 16.07 -4.47 -2.88
CA GLN A 104 16.02 -5.83 -3.43
C GLN A 104 14.84 -6.08 -4.36
N ALA A 105 13.79 -5.25 -4.29
CA ALA A 105 12.59 -5.45 -5.09
C ALA A 105 12.87 -5.40 -6.60
N SER A 106 13.87 -4.62 -7.03
CA SER A 106 14.17 -4.47 -8.45
C SER A 106 14.73 -5.75 -9.09
N SER A 107 15.38 -6.60 -8.29
CA SER A 107 15.97 -7.85 -8.76
C SER A 107 15.12 -9.08 -8.45
N ARG A 108 14.00 -8.89 -7.76
CA ARG A 108 13.12 -9.99 -7.36
C ARG A 108 12.11 -10.30 -8.47
N GLU A 109 11.82 -11.57 -8.67
CA GLU A 109 10.79 -11.97 -9.64
C GLU A 109 9.43 -11.42 -9.23
N PRO A 110 8.60 -10.96 -10.20
CA PRO A 110 7.28 -10.41 -9.89
C PRO A 110 6.40 -11.33 -9.05
N LEU A 111 6.39 -12.63 -9.33
CA LEU A 111 5.58 -13.58 -8.55
C LEU A 111 6.01 -13.62 -7.09
N LEU A 112 7.31 -13.53 -6.81
CA LEU A 112 7.81 -13.52 -5.44
C LEU A 112 7.44 -12.23 -4.72
N LEU A 113 7.43 -11.10 -5.44
CA LEU A 113 6.97 -9.82 -4.86
C LEU A 113 5.49 -9.90 -4.48
N LEU A 114 4.67 -10.51 -5.33
CA LEU A 114 3.25 -10.65 -5.06
C LEU A 114 3.00 -11.60 -3.88
N GLU A 115 3.80 -12.64 -3.73
CA GLU A 115 3.74 -13.53 -2.56
C GLU A 115 4.09 -12.79 -1.29
N GLU A 116 5.10 -11.90 -1.33
CA GLU A 116 5.45 -11.06 -0.19
C GLU A 116 4.29 -10.14 0.18
N CYS A 117 3.62 -9.56 -0.83
CA CYS A 117 2.43 -8.73 -0.59
C CYS A 117 1.35 -9.52 0.14
N ASP A 118 1.08 -10.74 -0.31
CA ASP A 118 0.06 -11.59 0.31
C ASP A 118 0.40 -11.91 1.77
N ARG A 119 1.67 -12.25 2.04
CA ARG A 119 2.11 -12.52 3.41
C ARG A 119 1.97 -11.28 4.30
N LEU A 120 2.30 -10.11 3.78
CA LEU A 120 2.16 -8.86 4.52
C LEU A 120 0.69 -8.56 4.83
N LEU A 121 -0.18 -8.76 3.85
CA LEU A 121 -1.62 -8.56 4.04
C LEU A 121 -2.18 -9.49 5.12
N LEU A 122 -1.73 -10.74 5.12
CA LEU A 122 -2.14 -11.71 6.15
C LEU A 122 -1.61 -11.31 7.53
N LYS A 123 -0.34 -10.93 7.62
CA LYS A 123 0.26 -10.49 8.89
C LYS A 123 -0.45 -9.28 9.48
N ALA A 124 -0.89 -8.37 8.62
CA ALA A 124 -1.56 -7.15 9.04
C ALA A 124 -3.06 -7.33 9.29
N GLY A 125 -3.60 -8.52 9.02
CA GLY A 125 -5.02 -8.77 9.16
C GLY A 125 -5.88 -8.14 8.07
N LEU A 126 -5.28 -7.77 6.94
CA LEU A 126 -6.00 -7.18 5.81
C LEU A 126 -6.54 -8.24 4.85
N LEU A 127 -6.04 -9.46 4.95
CA LEU A 127 -6.58 -10.65 4.29
C LEU A 127 -6.81 -11.73 5.33
N GLN A 128 -7.80 -12.56 5.07
CA GLN A 128 -8.09 -13.72 5.92
C GLN A 128 -7.79 -15.02 5.21
#